data_427f3a4a6a5204d7d98d68ad01e3637f
#
_entry.id   427f3a4a6a5204d7d98d68ad01e3637f
#
_cell.length_a   1.000
_cell.length_b   1.000
_cell.length_c   1.000
_cell.angle_alpha   90.00
_cell.angle_beta   90.00
_cell.angle_gamma   90.00
#
_symmetry.space_group_name_H-M   'P 1'
#
loop_
_entity.id
_entity.type
_entity.pdbx_description
1 polymer ?
#
loop_
_entity_poly.entity_id
_entity_poly.type
_entity_poly.pdbx_seq_one_letter_code
_entity_poly.pdbx_strand_id
1 'polypeptide(L)'
;MNKLQVGLLGGGSWGTTVASLVARNTDIAMWARDADTVKEINKKHTNEKYLPGATLPKDVIAHSRIKKVVEKADVLIMAIPSNSFRSVLEEAKPFLRPWIPVISLTK
;
A
#
# COMPACT_ATOMS: atom_id res chain seq x y z
N MET A 1 13.18 -14.01 14.30
CA MET A 1 12.22 -14.20 13.21
C MET A 1 11.90 -12.90 12.54
N ASN A 2 11.93 -12.90 11.22
CA ASN A 2 11.58 -11.71 10.46
C ASN A 2 10.07 -11.61 10.33
N LYS A 3 9.56 -10.40 10.51
CA LYS A 3 8.15 -10.16 10.26
C LYS A 3 7.86 -10.21 8.77
N LEU A 4 6.68 -10.65 8.43
CA LEU A 4 6.21 -10.59 7.07
C LEU A 4 6.10 -9.12 6.62
N GLN A 5 6.66 -8.82 5.46
CA GLN A 5 6.60 -7.48 4.89
C GLN A 5 5.50 -7.45 3.81
N VAL A 6 4.48 -6.66 4.06
CA VAL A 6 3.35 -6.53 3.11
C VAL A 6 3.51 -5.23 2.34
N GLY A 7 3.45 -5.32 1.02
CA GLY A 7 3.38 -4.15 0.15
C GLY A 7 1.96 -3.99 -0.34
N LEU A 8 1.43 -2.77 -0.27
CA LEU A 8 0.09 -2.48 -0.75
C LEU A 8 0.15 -1.33 -1.74
N LEU A 9 -0.37 -1.57 -2.94
CA LEU A 9 -0.44 -0.53 -3.96
C LEU A 9 -1.86 0.03 -4.02
N GLY A 10 -2.00 1.28 -3.61
CA GLY A 10 -3.27 1.98 -3.64
C GLY A 10 -3.52 2.80 -2.37
N GLY A 11 -3.78 4.09 -2.55
CA GLY A 11 -4.02 5.02 -1.44
C GLY A 11 -5.46 5.53 -1.36
N GLY A 12 -6.40 4.88 -2.06
CA GLY A 12 -7.82 5.21 -1.97
C GLY A 12 -8.43 4.69 -0.69
N SER A 13 -9.75 4.81 -0.56
CA SER A 13 -10.43 4.42 0.68
C SER A 13 -10.30 2.92 0.96
N TRP A 14 -10.43 2.09 -0.07
CA TRP A 14 -10.32 0.64 0.11
C TRP A 14 -8.90 0.23 0.49
N GLY A 15 -7.90 0.75 -0.23
CA GLY A 15 -6.49 0.45 0.09
C GLY A 15 -6.10 0.91 1.48
N THR A 16 -6.52 2.10 1.87
CA THR A 16 -6.23 2.64 3.20
C THR A 16 -6.88 1.81 4.31
N THR A 17 -8.12 1.36 4.09
CA THR A 17 -8.81 0.48 5.04
C THR A 17 -8.07 -0.84 5.22
N VAL A 18 -7.66 -1.47 4.11
CA VAL A 18 -6.93 -2.73 4.16
C VAL A 18 -5.59 -2.56 4.86
N ALA A 19 -4.87 -1.47 4.54
CA ALA A 19 -3.60 -1.17 5.19
C ALA A 19 -3.75 -1.07 6.71
N SER A 20 -4.82 -0.40 7.15
CA SER A 20 -5.11 -0.24 8.57
C SER A 20 -5.34 -1.58 9.25
N LEU A 21 -6.07 -2.49 8.60
CA LEU A 21 -6.35 -3.81 9.16
C LEU A 21 -5.10 -4.69 9.21
N VAL A 22 -4.32 -4.68 8.14
CA VAL A 22 -3.12 -5.51 8.04
C VAL A 22 -2.04 -5.07 9.04
N ALA A 23 -1.93 -3.76 9.25
CA ALA A 23 -0.89 -3.19 10.12
C ALA A 23 -1.02 -3.62 11.58
N ARG A 24 -2.17 -4.18 11.98
CA ARG A 24 -2.34 -4.68 13.33
C ARG A 24 -1.46 -5.88 13.64
N ASN A 25 -1.10 -6.65 12.61
CA ASN A 25 -0.40 -7.92 12.79
C ASN A 25 0.91 -8.02 12.02
N THR A 26 1.14 -7.16 11.06
CA THR A 26 2.36 -7.23 10.25
C THR A 26 2.82 -5.83 9.88
N ASP A 27 4.06 -5.72 9.43
CA ASP A 27 4.57 -4.47 8.87
C ASP A 27 3.98 -4.28 7.48
N ILE A 28 3.57 -3.04 7.17
CA ILE A 28 3.00 -2.75 5.87
C ILE A 28 3.56 -1.44 5.33
N ALA A 29 3.94 -1.48 4.06
CA ALA A 29 4.29 -0.29 3.29
C ALA A 29 3.24 -0.12 2.22
N MET A 30 2.66 1.08 2.10
CA MET A 30 1.67 1.34 1.08
C MET A 30 2.16 2.40 0.10
N TRP A 31 1.74 2.25 -1.15
CA TRP A 31 2.04 3.23 -2.18
C TRP A 31 0.79 4.03 -2.50
N ALA A 32 0.95 5.35 -2.54
CA ALA A 32 -0.06 6.26 -3.02
C ALA A 32 0.58 7.19 -4.04
N ARG A 33 -0.15 7.47 -5.12
CA ARG A 33 0.38 8.32 -6.19
C ARG A 33 0.53 9.78 -5.75
N ASP A 34 -0.38 10.24 -4.91
CA ASP A 34 -0.41 11.62 -4.45
C ASP A 34 0.57 11.84 -3.29
N ALA A 35 1.55 12.70 -3.51
CA ALA A 35 2.56 13.00 -2.49
C ALA A 35 1.96 13.62 -1.23
N ASP A 36 0.90 14.39 -1.34
CA ASP A 36 0.23 14.98 -0.18
C ASP A 36 -0.42 13.90 0.68
N THR A 37 -1.02 12.89 0.05
CA THR A 37 -1.59 11.75 0.76
C THR A 37 -0.51 10.98 1.51
N VAL A 38 0.63 10.74 0.87
CA VAL A 38 1.78 10.07 1.51
C VAL A 38 2.23 10.84 2.74
N LYS A 39 2.38 12.14 2.61
CA LYS A 39 2.82 12.99 3.70
C LYS A 39 1.84 12.97 4.86
N GLU A 40 0.56 13.06 4.57
CA GLU A 40 -0.49 13.02 5.59
C GLU A 40 -0.46 11.69 6.36
N ILE A 41 -0.37 10.58 5.65
CA ILE A 41 -0.34 9.26 6.28
C ILE A 41 0.86 9.13 7.22
N ASN A 42 2.03 9.55 6.76
CA ASN A 42 3.25 9.39 7.55
C ASN A 42 3.33 10.33 8.74
N LYS A 43 2.80 11.55 8.62
CA LYS A 43 2.91 12.55 9.67
C LYS A 43 1.73 12.56 10.62
N LYS A 44 0.52 12.45 10.09
CA LYS A 44 -0.71 12.59 10.88
C LYS A 44 -1.42 11.27 11.12
N HIS A 45 -1.00 10.22 10.41
CA HIS A 45 -1.62 8.90 10.50
C HIS A 45 -3.11 8.96 10.13
N THR A 46 -3.42 9.78 9.13
CA THR A 46 -4.78 9.95 8.60
C THR A 46 -4.74 10.00 7.09
N ASN A 47 -5.89 9.78 6.47
CA ASN A 47 -6.08 9.96 5.03
C ASN A 47 -7.48 10.55 4.84
N GLU A 48 -7.62 11.83 5.14
CA GLU A 48 -8.92 12.49 5.21
C GLU A 48 -9.67 12.51 3.88
N LYS A 49 -8.94 12.58 2.78
CA LYS A 49 -9.55 12.60 1.45
C LYS A 49 -10.32 11.31 1.15
N TYR A 50 -9.77 10.17 1.54
CA TYR A 50 -10.33 8.86 1.17
C TYR A 50 -10.91 8.08 2.33
N LEU A 51 -10.57 8.43 3.57
CA LEU A 51 -11.07 7.76 4.76
C LEU A 51 -11.24 8.78 5.89
N PRO A 52 -12.20 9.71 5.74
CA PRO A 52 -12.37 10.80 6.70
C PRO A 52 -12.69 10.29 8.09
N GLY A 53 -12.10 10.94 9.09
CA GLY A 53 -12.38 10.64 10.48
C GLY A 53 -11.69 9.42 11.05
N ALA A 54 -10.88 8.71 10.27
CA ALA A 54 -10.20 7.50 10.74
C ALA A 54 -8.73 7.81 11.08
N THR A 55 -8.22 7.19 12.13
CA THR A 55 -6.81 7.24 12.50
C THR A 55 -6.18 5.91 12.13
N LEU A 56 -5.07 5.96 11.42
CA LEU A 56 -4.35 4.77 10.97
C LEU A 56 -3.32 4.35 12.03
N PRO A 57 -3.00 3.03 12.13
CA PRO A 57 -1.90 2.60 12.98
C PRO A 57 -0.59 3.28 12.57
N LYS A 58 0.25 3.57 13.56
CA LYS A 58 1.54 4.22 13.34
C LYS A 58 2.47 3.41 12.46
N ASP A 59 2.26 2.10 12.39
CA ASP A 59 3.11 1.20 11.62
C ASP A 59 2.83 1.23 10.12
N VAL A 60 1.77 1.93 9.69
CA VAL A 60 1.50 2.13 8.26
C VAL A 60 2.45 3.20 7.74
N ILE A 61 3.34 2.81 6.83
CA ILE A 61 4.29 3.73 6.20
C ILE A 61 3.92 3.86 4.74
N ALA A 62 3.80 5.08 4.26
CA ALA A 62 3.43 5.35 2.87
C ALA A 62 4.62 5.86 2.07
N HIS A 63 4.65 5.53 0.78
CA HIS A 63 5.67 5.97 -0.15
C HIS A 63 5.00 6.43 -1.45
N SER A 64 5.62 7.39 -2.12
CA SER A 64 5.17 7.84 -3.43
C SER A 64 5.83 7.08 -4.58
N ARG A 65 6.82 6.26 -4.28
CA ARG A 65 7.53 5.45 -5.28
C ARG A 65 7.17 3.98 -5.12
N ILE A 66 6.70 3.37 -6.20
CA ILE A 66 6.33 1.95 -6.22
C ILE A 66 7.49 1.06 -5.82
N LYS A 67 8.70 1.35 -6.30
CA LYS A 67 9.89 0.57 -5.98
C LYS A 67 10.08 0.39 -4.48
N LYS A 68 9.88 1.45 -3.70
CA LYS A 68 10.10 1.41 -2.25
C LYS A 68 9.14 0.46 -1.54
N VAL A 69 7.96 0.27 -2.10
CA VAL A 69 6.97 -0.64 -1.53
C VAL A 69 7.18 -2.07 -1.99
N VAL A 70 7.50 -2.24 -3.26
CA VAL A 70 7.50 -3.55 -3.90
C VAL A 70 8.78 -4.34 -3.61
N GLU A 71 9.93 -3.68 -3.60
CA GLU A 71 11.22 -4.39 -3.55
C GLU A 71 11.43 -5.20 -2.28
N LYS A 72 10.77 -4.82 -1.18
CA LYS A 72 10.91 -5.52 0.11
C LYS A 72 9.69 -6.36 0.46
N ALA A 73 8.67 -6.37 -0.39
CA ALA A 73 7.43 -7.07 -0.09
C ALA A 73 7.58 -8.58 -0.17
N ASP A 74 7.06 -9.27 0.83
CA ASP A 74 6.92 -10.72 0.82
C ASP A 74 5.58 -11.13 0.23
N VAL A 75 4.60 -10.23 0.27
CA VAL A 75 3.31 -10.37 -0.40
C VAL A 75 2.89 -8.99 -0.90
N LEU A 76 2.29 -8.94 -2.08
CA LEU A 76 1.83 -7.69 -2.67
C LEU A 76 0.31 -7.69 -2.76
N ILE A 77 -0.30 -6.62 -2.27
CA ILE A 77 -1.74 -6.41 -2.36
C ILE A 77 -2.01 -5.28 -3.35
N MET A 78 -2.84 -5.56 -4.35
CA MET A 78 -3.22 -4.58 -5.37
C MET A 78 -4.62 -4.05 -5.07
N ALA A 79 -4.69 -2.83 -4.53
CA ALA A 79 -5.97 -2.17 -4.24
C ALA A 79 -6.13 -0.95 -5.16
N ILE A 80 -6.10 -1.20 -6.46
CA ILE A 80 -6.07 -0.20 -7.52
C ILE A 80 -7.34 -0.34 -8.35
N PRO A 81 -7.97 0.76 -8.80
CA PRO A 81 -9.11 0.66 -9.71
C PRO A 81 -8.77 -0.14 -10.97
N SER A 82 -9.74 -0.89 -11.48
CA SER A 82 -9.52 -1.79 -12.61
C SER A 82 -8.95 -1.10 -13.84
N ASN A 83 -9.32 0.15 -14.08
CA ASN A 83 -8.82 0.89 -15.24
C ASN A 83 -7.34 1.28 -15.12
N SER A 84 -6.77 1.23 -13.93
CA SER A 84 -5.35 1.54 -13.70
C SER A 84 -4.52 0.31 -13.33
N PHE A 85 -5.17 -0.82 -13.14
CA PHE A 85 -4.52 -2.03 -12.62
C PHE A 85 -3.32 -2.45 -13.45
N ARG A 86 -3.50 -2.55 -14.77
CA ARG A 86 -2.44 -3.02 -15.66
C ARG A 86 -1.23 -2.08 -15.65
N SER A 87 -1.47 -0.77 -15.73
CA SER A 87 -0.36 0.18 -15.77
C SER A 87 0.43 0.19 -14.47
N VAL A 88 -0.24 0.07 -13.33
CA VAL A 88 0.42 0.02 -12.03
C VAL A 88 1.22 -1.29 -11.90
N LEU A 89 0.64 -2.40 -12.32
CA LEU A 89 1.34 -3.69 -12.29
C LEU A 89 2.60 -3.66 -13.17
N GLU A 90 2.52 -3.05 -14.35
CA GLU A 90 3.69 -2.90 -15.22
C GLU A 90 4.79 -2.07 -14.57
N GLU A 91 4.43 -1.03 -13.84
CA GLU A 91 5.42 -0.24 -13.09
C GLU A 91 6.06 -1.04 -11.97
N ALA A 92 5.31 -1.95 -11.35
CA ALA A 92 5.79 -2.74 -10.23
C ALA A 92 6.67 -3.92 -10.66
N LYS A 93 6.41 -4.49 -11.83
CA LYS A 93 7.08 -5.71 -12.30
C LYS A 93 8.59 -5.71 -12.18
N PRO A 94 9.33 -4.66 -12.59
CA PRO A 94 10.79 -4.69 -12.51
C PRO A 94 11.34 -4.86 -11.10
N PHE A 95 10.56 -4.57 -10.09
CA PHE A 95 11.00 -4.59 -8.69
C PHE A 95 10.44 -5.78 -7.92
N LEU A 96 9.52 -6.54 -8.51
CA LEU A 96 8.93 -7.72 -7.86
C LEU A 96 9.95 -8.83 -7.76
N ARG A 97 10.09 -9.39 -6.56
CA ARG A 97 10.87 -10.61 -6.40
C ARG A 97 10.08 -11.78 -6.97
N PRO A 98 10.76 -12.78 -7.58
CA PRO A 98 10.08 -13.99 -8.05
C PRO A 98 9.37 -14.68 -6.90
N TRP A 99 8.24 -15.31 -7.21
CA TRP A 99 7.53 -16.21 -6.30
C TRP A 99 6.75 -15.54 -5.18
N ILE A 100 6.66 -14.22 -5.12
CA ILE A 100 5.82 -13.60 -4.09
C ILE A 100 4.35 -13.65 -4.53
N PRO A 101 3.43 -13.90 -3.58
CA PRO A 101 2.01 -13.83 -3.91
C PRO A 101 1.57 -12.40 -4.23
N VAL A 102 0.68 -12.28 -5.20
CA VAL A 102 0.04 -11.00 -5.53
C VAL A 102 -1.46 -11.19 -5.34
N ILE A 103 -2.03 -10.41 -4.44
CA ILE A 103 -3.45 -10.48 -4.11
C ILE A 103 -4.14 -9.26 -4.71
N SER A 104 -5.17 -9.51 -5.52
CA SER A 104 -5.93 -8.43 -6.13
C SER A 104 -7.22 -8.20 -5.35
N LEU A 105 -7.43 -6.96 -4.92
CA LEU A 105 -8.67 -6.52 -4.29
C LEU A 105 -9.46 -5.60 -5.23
N THR A 106 -9.09 -5.57 -6.47
CA THR A 106 -9.73 -4.73 -7.48
C THR A 106 -11.10 -5.28 -7.81
N LYS A 107 -12.07 -4.40 -7.83
CA LYS A 107 -13.44 -4.76 -8.22
C LYS A 107 -13.63 -4.66 -9.72
#